data_280b871055c605b6ac7879df052dbf92
#
_entry.id   280b871055c605b6ac7879df052dbf92
#
_cell.length_a   1.000
_cell.length_b   1.000
_cell.length_c   1.000
_cell.angle_alpha   90.00
_cell.angle_beta   90.00
_cell.angle_gamma   90.00
#
_symmetry.space_group_name_H-M   'P 1'
#
loop_
_entity.id
_entity.type
_entity.pdbx_description
1 polymer ?
#
loop_
_entity_poly.entity_id
_entity_poly.type
_entity_poly.pdbx_seq_one_letter_code
_entity_poly.pdbx_strand_id
1 'polypeptide(L)'
;MTNNEKALKMHEEWNGKIETTAKAHVNSREDLAIAYTPGVAEPCKVIAQDPEAAYEYTMKANTVAVVSDGSAVLGLGNIGALAAMPVMEGKAVLFKEFGGVNAVPICLDTQDTEEIIKSVVNIAPAFGGINLEDISAPRCFEIETRLKELLNIPVFHDDQHGTAIVVLAGIINALKVTGKKKEDCRVVVNGAGSAGVAITKLLLTYGFPHITMCDINGIISKNSPNLNWMQQQMTEVTNLEERTGTLADALKGADIFVGVSAPNIVSKEMVASMNKDAILFAMANPVPEIMPDLAKEAGAKVVGTGRSDFPNQVNNVVAFPGIFKGALEGRATQITEEMKLAAANAIAGLVPEEELNENNILPEAFDPRVAGTVSKAIKDLI
;
A
#
# COMPACT_ATOMS: atom_id res chain seq x y z
N MET A 1 -16.64 8.60 -26.29
CA MET A 1 -15.68 7.58 -25.82
C MET A 1 -15.67 7.59 -24.31
N THR A 2 -16.02 6.48 -23.70
CA THR A 2 -15.95 6.30 -22.24
C THR A 2 -14.48 6.23 -21.78
N ASN A 3 -14.22 6.38 -20.48
CA ASN A 3 -12.87 6.21 -19.95
C ASN A 3 -12.31 4.80 -20.24
N ASN A 4 -13.15 3.77 -20.22
CA ASN A 4 -12.73 2.39 -20.52
C ASN A 4 -12.32 2.23 -21.99
N GLU A 5 -13.10 2.78 -22.93
CA GLU A 5 -12.75 2.76 -24.36
C GLU A 5 -11.45 3.55 -24.63
N LYS A 6 -11.28 4.70 -23.95
CA LYS A 6 -10.07 5.49 -24.05
C LYS A 6 -8.87 4.73 -23.49
N ALA A 7 -9.03 4.04 -22.36
CA ALA A 7 -7.97 3.24 -21.75
C ALA A 7 -7.51 2.11 -22.68
N LEU A 8 -8.42 1.34 -23.29
CA LEU A 8 -8.07 0.29 -24.24
C LEU A 8 -7.28 0.84 -25.41
N LYS A 9 -7.76 1.94 -26.02
CA LYS A 9 -7.09 2.58 -27.15
C LYS A 9 -5.68 3.04 -26.79
N MET A 10 -5.52 3.71 -25.62
CA MET A 10 -4.21 4.19 -25.18
C MET A 10 -3.24 3.05 -24.89
N HIS A 11 -3.71 1.92 -24.30
CA HIS A 11 -2.85 0.76 -24.07
C HIS A 11 -2.40 0.09 -25.38
N GLU A 12 -3.25 0.08 -26.42
CA GLU A 12 -2.87 -0.37 -27.75
C GLU A 12 -1.81 0.56 -28.38
N GLU A 13 -2.00 1.88 -28.29
CA GLU A 13 -1.08 2.89 -28.83
C GLU A 13 0.29 2.86 -28.11
N TRP A 14 0.31 2.67 -26.79
CA TRP A 14 1.55 2.57 -26.02
C TRP A 14 2.32 1.28 -26.27
N ASN A 15 1.64 0.20 -26.60
CA ASN A 15 2.24 -1.14 -26.75
C ASN A 15 3.08 -1.55 -25.54
N GLY A 16 2.52 -1.35 -24.35
CA GLY A 16 3.20 -1.40 -23.04
C GLY A 16 3.46 0.00 -22.47
N LYS A 17 3.28 0.17 -21.15
CA LYS A 17 3.44 1.47 -20.49
C LYS A 17 4.88 1.82 -20.15
N ILE A 18 5.78 0.85 -20.21
CA ILE A 18 7.19 1.00 -19.84
C ILE A 18 8.10 0.45 -20.94
N GLU A 19 9.28 1.04 -21.04
CA GLU A 19 10.36 0.58 -21.90
C GLU A 19 11.69 0.59 -21.15
N THR A 20 12.68 -0.11 -21.68
CA THR A 20 14.05 -0.08 -21.14
C THR A 20 14.88 0.92 -21.92
N THR A 21 15.42 1.93 -21.21
CA THR A 21 16.27 2.95 -21.80
C THR A 21 17.72 2.75 -21.37
N ALA A 22 18.64 2.68 -22.32
CA ALA A 22 20.07 2.59 -22.03
C ALA A 22 20.64 3.95 -21.58
N LYS A 23 21.39 3.93 -20.46
CA LYS A 23 22.18 5.11 -20.02
C LYS A 23 23.54 5.18 -20.74
N ALA A 24 24.13 4.03 -21.05
CA ALA A 24 25.38 3.96 -21.82
C ALA A 24 25.09 4.06 -23.32
N HIS A 25 25.82 4.92 -23.99
CA HIS A 25 25.78 5.05 -25.44
C HIS A 25 26.93 4.28 -26.05
N VAL A 26 26.67 3.46 -27.08
CA VAL A 26 27.68 2.64 -27.78
C VAL A 26 27.70 3.05 -29.23
N ASN A 27 28.58 4.01 -29.57
CA ASN A 27 28.70 4.60 -30.91
C ASN A 27 30.09 4.34 -31.54
N SER A 28 31.02 3.75 -30.79
CA SER A 28 32.38 3.46 -31.25
C SER A 28 32.85 2.08 -30.74
N ARG A 29 33.97 1.63 -31.30
CA ARG A 29 34.64 0.42 -30.79
C ARG A 29 35.17 0.59 -29.37
N GLU A 30 35.58 1.79 -29.02
CA GLU A 30 36.02 2.13 -27.66
C GLU A 30 34.83 2.06 -26.67
N ASP A 31 33.70 2.66 -27.01
CA ASP A 31 32.48 2.58 -26.17
C ASP A 31 32.05 1.12 -25.95
N LEU A 32 32.11 0.30 -27.03
CA LEU A 32 31.79 -1.11 -26.93
C LEU A 32 32.77 -1.86 -26.02
N ALA A 33 34.06 -1.55 -26.11
CA ALA A 33 35.09 -2.17 -25.26
C ALA A 33 34.92 -1.79 -23.78
N ILE A 34 34.44 -0.60 -23.48
CA ILE A 34 34.16 -0.12 -22.11
C ILE A 34 32.86 -0.71 -21.61
N ALA A 35 31.78 -0.58 -22.39
CA ALA A 35 30.43 -0.97 -21.95
C ALA A 35 30.21 -2.49 -21.90
N TYR A 36 30.98 -3.25 -22.67
CA TYR A 36 30.87 -4.71 -22.76
C TYR A 36 32.23 -5.39 -22.66
N THR A 37 32.73 -6.01 -23.72
CA THR A 37 33.95 -6.80 -23.69
C THR A 37 35.12 -5.99 -24.27
N PRO A 38 36.27 -5.87 -23.54
CA PRO A 38 36.67 -6.54 -22.29
C PRO A 38 36.39 -5.76 -20.99
N GLY A 39 36.04 -4.49 -21.06
CA GLY A 39 35.97 -3.56 -19.93
C GLY A 39 35.01 -4.00 -18.82
N VAL A 40 33.86 -4.62 -19.17
CA VAL A 40 32.86 -5.12 -18.22
C VAL A 40 33.40 -6.12 -17.19
N ALA A 41 34.54 -6.75 -17.48
CA ALA A 41 35.17 -7.66 -16.53
C ALA A 41 35.65 -6.98 -15.24
N GLU A 42 35.98 -5.68 -15.27
CA GLU A 42 36.48 -4.99 -14.09
C GLU A 42 35.38 -4.76 -13.03
N PRO A 43 34.21 -4.17 -13.31
CA PRO A 43 33.14 -4.11 -12.33
C PRO A 43 32.67 -5.50 -11.85
N CYS A 44 32.70 -6.54 -12.70
CA CYS A 44 32.38 -7.90 -12.26
C CYS A 44 33.39 -8.41 -11.21
N LYS A 45 34.69 -8.16 -11.37
CA LYS A 45 35.69 -8.54 -10.37
C LYS A 45 35.52 -7.80 -9.05
N VAL A 46 35.23 -6.51 -9.12
CA VAL A 46 34.98 -5.69 -7.92
C VAL A 46 33.77 -6.23 -7.16
N ILE A 47 32.62 -6.44 -7.83
CA ILE A 47 31.42 -6.98 -7.21
C ILE A 47 31.61 -8.38 -6.65
N ALA A 48 32.42 -9.23 -7.33
CA ALA A 48 32.73 -10.57 -6.84
C ALA A 48 33.54 -10.56 -5.53
N GLN A 49 34.36 -9.51 -5.30
CA GLN A 49 35.14 -9.32 -4.08
C GLN A 49 34.34 -8.59 -2.99
N ASP A 50 33.51 -7.61 -3.39
CA ASP A 50 32.64 -6.83 -2.51
C ASP A 50 31.24 -6.74 -3.12
N PRO A 51 30.28 -7.56 -2.67
CA PRO A 51 28.90 -7.54 -3.18
C PRO A 51 28.18 -6.20 -3.03
N GLU A 52 28.58 -5.34 -2.06
CA GLU A 52 28.00 -4.00 -1.89
C GLU A 52 28.29 -3.08 -3.07
N ALA A 53 29.38 -3.31 -3.79
CA ALA A 53 29.72 -2.59 -5.02
C ALA A 53 28.67 -2.77 -6.14
N ALA A 54 27.78 -3.79 -6.05
CA ALA A 54 26.67 -3.94 -6.98
C ALA A 54 25.72 -2.73 -6.97
N TYR A 55 25.58 -2.05 -5.85
CA TYR A 55 24.79 -0.82 -5.74
C TYR A 55 25.44 0.39 -6.42
N GLU A 56 26.76 0.37 -6.62
CA GLU A 56 27.49 1.42 -7.31
C GLU A 56 27.52 1.18 -8.83
N TYR A 57 27.76 -0.08 -9.23
CA TYR A 57 28.05 -0.41 -10.64
C TYR A 57 26.88 -0.98 -11.42
N THR A 58 25.71 -1.20 -10.80
CA THR A 58 24.54 -1.78 -11.47
C THR A 58 23.25 -1.00 -11.23
N MET A 59 22.20 -1.36 -11.96
CA MET A 59 20.85 -0.81 -11.76
C MET A 59 20.23 -1.19 -10.41
N LYS A 60 20.82 -2.12 -9.66
CA LYS A 60 20.34 -2.60 -8.35
C LYS A 60 20.08 -1.45 -7.38
N ALA A 61 20.90 -0.41 -7.40
CA ALA A 61 20.79 0.75 -6.49
C ALA A 61 19.42 1.44 -6.53
N ASN A 62 18.74 1.45 -7.67
CA ASN A 62 17.51 2.22 -7.87
C ASN A 62 16.44 1.43 -8.64
N THR A 63 16.37 0.11 -8.46
CA THR A 63 15.41 -0.73 -9.17
C THR A 63 14.68 -1.67 -8.24
N VAL A 64 13.36 -1.69 -8.32
CA VAL A 64 12.44 -2.53 -7.54
C VAL A 64 11.78 -3.57 -8.45
N ALA A 65 11.64 -4.81 -7.98
CA ALA A 65 10.74 -5.77 -8.61
C ALA A 65 9.31 -5.55 -8.11
N VAL A 66 8.35 -5.41 -9.01
CA VAL A 66 6.92 -5.42 -8.71
C VAL A 66 6.40 -6.83 -8.98
N VAL A 67 6.24 -7.61 -7.91
CA VAL A 67 5.93 -9.04 -7.99
C VAL A 67 4.45 -9.29 -7.72
N SER A 68 3.79 -10.01 -8.61
CA SER A 68 2.39 -10.40 -8.48
C SER A 68 2.15 -11.82 -9.01
N ASP A 69 1.15 -12.50 -8.47
CA ASP A 69 0.57 -13.71 -9.04
C ASP A 69 -0.83 -13.47 -9.65
N GLY A 70 -1.32 -12.22 -9.56
CA GLY A 70 -2.61 -11.79 -10.08
C GLY A 70 -3.81 -12.40 -9.37
N SER A 71 -3.64 -12.87 -8.12
CA SER A 71 -4.70 -13.57 -7.38
C SER A 71 -5.68 -12.64 -6.63
N ALA A 72 -5.36 -11.35 -6.51
CA ALA A 72 -6.19 -10.39 -5.78
C ALA A 72 -6.21 -8.99 -6.42
N VAL A 73 -6.35 -8.93 -7.74
CA VAL A 73 -6.35 -7.67 -8.49
C VAL A 73 -7.59 -6.85 -8.12
N LEU A 74 -7.37 -5.60 -7.72
CA LEU A 74 -8.41 -4.71 -7.17
C LEU A 74 -9.62 -4.59 -8.10
N GLY A 75 -10.80 -4.96 -7.57
CA GLY A 75 -12.07 -4.93 -8.30
C GLY A 75 -12.28 -6.06 -9.31
N LEU A 76 -11.26 -6.88 -9.60
CA LEU A 76 -11.33 -7.98 -10.58
C LEU A 76 -11.12 -9.36 -9.92
N GLY A 77 -10.52 -9.42 -8.74
CA GLY A 77 -10.23 -10.68 -8.05
C GLY A 77 -9.07 -11.46 -8.67
N ASN A 78 -9.19 -12.79 -8.71
CA ASN A 78 -8.16 -13.65 -9.27
C ASN A 78 -8.31 -13.73 -10.81
N ILE A 79 -7.46 -12.97 -11.50
CA ILE A 79 -7.42 -12.94 -12.99
C ILE A 79 -6.13 -13.58 -13.54
N GLY A 80 -5.22 -14.01 -12.67
CA GLY A 80 -3.96 -14.64 -13.03
C GLY A 80 -2.85 -13.68 -13.47
N ALA A 81 -1.65 -14.22 -13.57
CA ALA A 81 -0.42 -13.47 -13.79
C ALA A 81 -0.42 -12.62 -15.07
N LEU A 82 -0.80 -13.22 -16.20
CA LEU A 82 -0.75 -12.53 -17.49
C LEU A 82 -1.72 -11.35 -17.55
N ALA A 83 -2.95 -11.53 -17.05
CA ALA A 83 -3.96 -10.47 -17.06
C ALA A 83 -3.66 -9.34 -16.04
N ALA A 84 -2.82 -9.60 -15.03
CA ALA A 84 -2.36 -8.60 -14.07
C ALA A 84 -1.26 -7.67 -14.64
N MET A 85 -0.59 -8.03 -15.74
CA MET A 85 0.50 -7.22 -16.34
C MET A 85 0.17 -5.73 -16.50
N PRO A 86 -0.99 -5.32 -17.05
CA PRO A 86 -1.29 -3.90 -17.21
C PRO A 86 -1.33 -3.13 -15.88
N VAL A 87 -1.73 -3.78 -14.78
CA VAL A 87 -1.72 -3.17 -13.45
C VAL A 87 -0.29 -3.03 -12.93
N MET A 88 0.53 -4.06 -13.09
CA MET A 88 1.93 -4.07 -12.65
C MET A 88 2.79 -3.07 -13.43
N GLU A 89 2.54 -2.91 -14.74
CA GLU A 89 3.14 -1.83 -15.53
C GLU A 89 2.68 -0.45 -15.04
N GLY A 90 1.41 -0.30 -14.70
CA GLY A 90 0.90 0.93 -14.08
C GLY A 90 1.63 1.25 -12.78
N LYS A 91 1.81 0.25 -11.90
CA LYS A 91 2.59 0.41 -10.66
C LYS A 91 4.03 0.85 -10.96
N ALA A 92 4.67 0.27 -11.97
CA ALA A 92 6.03 0.65 -12.37
C ALA A 92 6.11 2.11 -12.87
N VAL A 93 5.11 2.57 -13.63
CA VAL A 93 5.00 3.98 -14.04
C VAL A 93 4.90 4.90 -12.81
N LEU A 94 4.06 4.55 -11.82
CA LEU A 94 3.91 5.35 -10.61
C LEU A 94 5.21 5.43 -9.79
N PHE A 95 5.95 4.32 -9.68
CA PHE A 95 7.29 4.32 -9.07
C PHE A 95 8.23 5.30 -9.76
N LYS A 96 8.22 5.31 -11.09
CA LYS A 96 9.11 6.16 -11.88
C LYS A 96 8.73 7.62 -11.80
N GLU A 97 7.47 7.95 -12.07
CA GLU A 97 6.98 9.33 -12.17
C GLU A 97 6.99 10.05 -10.82
N PHE A 98 6.58 9.38 -9.74
CA PHE A 98 6.48 10.02 -8.42
C PHE A 98 7.75 9.84 -7.56
N GLY A 99 8.44 8.69 -7.67
CA GLY A 99 9.60 8.38 -6.83
C GLY A 99 10.95 8.52 -7.53
N GLY A 100 10.99 8.57 -8.86
CA GLY A 100 12.24 8.45 -9.63
C GLY A 100 12.87 7.06 -9.54
N VAL A 101 12.13 6.08 -9.00
CA VAL A 101 12.56 4.69 -8.82
C VAL A 101 12.22 3.89 -10.08
N ASN A 102 13.18 3.11 -10.59
CA ASN A 102 12.90 2.15 -11.64
C ASN A 102 12.16 0.95 -11.07
N ALA A 103 11.16 0.44 -11.78
CA ALA A 103 10.43 -0.73 -11.36
C ALA A 103 10.20 -1.68 -12.54
N VAL A 104 10.31 -2.98 -12.28
CA VAL A 104 10.17 -4.02 -13.29
C VAL A 104 9.03 -4.96 -12.86
N PRO A 105 7.95 -5.08 -13.66
CA PRO A 105 6.90 -6.05 -13.42
C PRO A 105 7.41 -7.48 -13.53
N ILE A 106 7.10 -8.30 -12.52
CA ILE A 106 7.39 -9.73 -12.46
C ILE A 106 6.09 -10.46 -12.12
N CYS A 107 5.36 -10.91 -13.14
CA CYS A 107 4.12 -11.65 -12.96
C CYS A 107 4.43 -13.15 -12.99
N LEU A 108 4.24 -13.83 -11.85
CA LEU A 108 4.55 -15.24 -11.68
C LEU A 108 3.34 -16.11 -12.00
N ASP A 109 3.49 -17.05 -12.93
CA ASP A 109 2.44 -17.99 -13.31
C ASP A 109 2.35 -19.16 -12.31
N THR A 110 2.24 -18.80 -11.03
CA THR A 110 2.01 -19.74 -9.93
C THR A 110 1.35 -19.02 -8.77
N GLN A 111 0.50 -19.73 -8.03
CA GLN A 111 -0.10 -19.26 -6.77
C GLN A 111 0.37 -20.11 -5.57
N ASP A 112 1.38 -20.95 -5.77
CA ASP A 112 2.00 -21.69 -4.70
C ASP A 112 2.96 -20.81 -3.89
N THR A 113 2.78 -20.81 -2.56
CA THR A 113 3.56 -19.95 -1.65
C THR A 113 5.06 -20.23 -1.73
N GLU A 114 5.46 -21.50 -1.78
CA GLU A 114 6.87 -21.90 -1.82
C GLU A 114 7.53 -21.51 -3.16
N GLU A 115 6.81 -21.71 -4.26
CA GLU A 115 7.30 -21.34 -5.58
C GLU A 115 7.45 -19.83 -5.73
N ILE A 116 6.51 -19.04 -5.21
CA ILE A 116 6.60 -17.56 -5.20
C ILE A 116 7.82 -17.13 -4.39
N ILE A 117 7.97 -17.60 -3.15
CA ILE A 117 9.10 -17.25 -2.29
C ILE A 117 10.43 -17.61 -2.97
N LYS A 118 10.55 -18.83 -3.49
CA LYS A 118 11.75 -19.29 -4.18
C LYS A 118 12.08 -18.44 -5.41
N SER A 119 11.06 -18.08 -6.19
CA SER A 119 11.24 -17.24 -7.38
C SER A 119 11.74 -15.86 -7.01
N VAL A 120 11.14 -15.22 -6.00
CA VAL A 120 11.56 -13.89 -5.53
C VAL A 120 13.00 -13.92 -4.97
N VAL A 121 13.35 -14.93 -4.16
CA VAL A 121 14.72 -15.09 -3.64
C VAL A 121 15.72 -15.21 -4.78
N ASN A 122 15.41 -15.97 -5.84
CA ASN A 122 16.31 -16.20 -6.95
C ASN A 122 16.54 -14.95 -7.81
N ILE A 123 15.56 -14.05 -7.93
CA ILE A 123 15.71 -12.81 -8.72
C ILE A 123 16.23 -11.63 -7.88
N ALA A 124 16.17 -11.71 -6.56
CA ALA A 124 16.54 -10.63 -5.64
C ALA A 124 17.94 -10.01 -5.87
N PRO A 125 18.97 -10.76 -6.33
CA PRO A 125 20.28 -10.18 -6.62
C PRO A 125 20.25 -8.99 -7.60
N ALA A 126 19.29 -8.96 -8.52
CA ALA A 126 19.16 -7.90 -9.53
C ALA A 126 18.46 -6.62 -9.02
N PHE A 127 17.82 -6.68 -7.83
CA PHE A 127 16.96 -5.62 -7.32
C PHE A 127 17.45 -5.06 -5.99
N GLY A 128 17.19 -3.78 -5.77
CA GLY A 128 17.42 -3.10 -4.49
C GLY A 128 16.23 -3.21 -3.53
N GLY A 129 15.07 -3.65 -4.00
CA GLY A 129 13.87 -3.86 -3.20
C GLY A 129 12.81 -4.68 -3.93
N ILE A 130 11.86 -5.22 -3.17
CA ILE A 130 10.74 -6.03 -3.66
C ILE A 130 9.43 -5.38 -3.23
N ASN A 131 8.60 -5.01 -4.20
CA ASN A 131 7.20 -4.64 -3.99
C ASN A 131 6.32 -5.83 -4.34
N LEU A 132 5.62 -6.39 -3.35
CA LEU A 132 4.58 -7.39 -3.57
C LEU A 132 3.26 -6.68 -3.87
N GLU A 133 2.51 -7.16 -4.87
CA GLU A 133 1.28 -6.52 -5.34
C GLU A 133 0.24 -7.56 -5.70
N ASP A 134 -1.02 -7.31 -5.35
CA ASP A 134 -2.18 -8.11 -5.77
C ASP A 134 -2.08 -9.62 -5.44
N ILE A 135 -1.40 -9.98 -4.35
CA ILE A 135 -1.31 -11.35 -3.84
C ILE A 135 -2.38 -11.55 -2.76
N SER A 136 -3.21 -12.59 -2.91
CA SER A 136 -4.36 -12.81 -2.03
C SER A 136 -3.99 -13.21 -0.60
N ALA A 137 -4.78 -12.71 0.38
CA ALA A 137 -4.75 -13.17 1.76
C ALA A 137 -5.35 -14.60 1.85
N PRO A 138 -4.86 -15.45 2.82
CA PRO A 138 -3.84 -15.14 3.81
C PRO A 138 -2.39 -15.38 3.34
N ARG A 139 -2.16 -15.89 2.10
CA ARG A 139 -0.83 -16.23 1.57
C ARG A 139 0.13 -15.03 1.54
N CYS A 140 -0.38 -13.85 1.21
CA CYS A 140 0.43 -12.64 1.14
C CYS A 140 1.16 -12.32 2.45
N PHE A 141 0.56 -12.62 3.61
CA PHE A 141 1.19 -12.42 4.92
C PHE A 141 2.39 -13.34 5.14
N GLU A 142 2.24 -14.61 4.79
CA GLU A 142 3.32 -15.60 4.90
C GLU A 142 4.45 -15.28 3.93
N ILE A 143 4.12 -15.01 2.66
CA ILE A 143 5.09 -14.69 1.61
C ILE A 143 5.93 -13.48 2.03
N GLU A 144 5.29 -12.39 2.45
CA GLU A 144 6.00 -11.18 2.86
C GLU A 144 6.90 -11.44 4.08
N THR A 145 6.37 -12.10 5.11
CA THR A 145 7.12 -12.37 6.34
C THR A 145 8.37 -13.18 6.06
N ARG A 146 8.23 -14.27 5.32
CA ARG A 146 9.36 -15.16 5.00
C ARG A 146 10.37 -14.50 4.06
N LEU A 147 9.94 -13.69 3.11
CA LEU A 147 10.86 -12.93 2.25
C LEU A 147 11.66 -11.90 3.05
N LYS A 148 11.06 -11.24 4.04
CA LYS A 148 11.78 -10.32 4.95
C LYS A 148 12.86 -11.02 5.78
N GLU A 149 12.64 -12.29 6.12
CA GLU A 149 13.63 -13.11 6.84
C GLU A 149 14.76 -13.61 5.93
N LEU A 150 14.48 -13.86 4.65
CA LEU A 150 15.40 -14.46 3.70
C LEU A 150 16.27 -13.45 2.92
N LEU A 151 15.80 -12.20 2.83
CA LEU A 151 16.42 -11.17 1.99
C LEU A 151 16.98 -10.02 2.82
N ASN A 152 18.15 -9.50 2.39
CA ASN A 152 18.78 -8.30 2.96
C ASN A 152 18.44 -7.03 2.16
N ILE A 153 17.30 -7.02 1.47
CA ILE A 153 16.73 -5.87 0.77
C ILE A 153 15.29 -5.67 1.23
N PRO A 154 14.75 -4.44 1.21
CA PRO A 154 13.39 -4.18 1.67
C PRO A 154 12.36 -4.95 0.85
N VAL A 155 11.45 -5.63 1.56
CA VAL A 155 10.26 -6.29 1.02
C VAL A 155 9.04 -5.59 1.60
N PHE A 156 8.10 -5.20 0.74
CA PHE A 156 6.94 -4.42 1.13
C PHE A 156 5.74 -4.81 0.28
N HIS A 157 4.62 -5.16 0.90
CA HIS A 157 3.37 -5.45 0.22
C HIS A 157 2.50 -4.20 0.22
N ASP A 158 2.35 -3.55 -0.93
CA ASP A 158 1.72 -2.23 -0.99
C ASP A 158 0.22 -2.24 -0.64
N ASP A 159 -0.54 -3.26 -1.06
CA ASP A 159 -1.96 -3.40 -0.69
C ASP A 159 -2.19 -3.50 0.81
N GLN A 160 -1.20 -4.00 1.54
CA GLN A 160 -1.23 -4.03 2.99
C GLN A 160 -0.79 -2.67 3.55
N HIS A 161 0.47 -2.35 3.35
CA HIS A 161 1.16 -1.30 4.10
C HIS A 161 1.00 0.09 3.49
N GLY A 162 0.98 0.21 2.15
CA GLY A 162 0.74 1.50 1.48
C GLY A 162 -0.62 2.06 1.85
N THR A 163 -1.66 1.23 1.74
CA THR A 163 -3.02 1.60 2.13
C THR A 163 -3.10 1.94 3.62
N ALA A 164 -2.50 1.13 4.50
CA ALA A 164 -2.51 1.37 5.94
C ALA A 164 -1.85 2.70 6.32
N ILE A 165 -0.73 3.05 5.69
CA ILE A 165 0.00 4.30 5.92
C ILE A 165 -0.85 5.51 5.52
N VAL A 166 -1.50 5.48 4.37
CA VAL A 166 -2.33 6.61 3.90
C VAL A 166 -3.59 6.75 4.74
N VAL A 167 -4.23 5.64 5.13
CA VAL A 167 -5.37 5.65 6.06
C VAL A 167 -4.97 6.27 7.39
N LEU A 168 -3.85 5.86 7.98
CA LEU A 168 -3.36 6.44 9.23
C LEU A 168 -3.06 7.93 9.06
N ALA A 169 -2.42 8.35 7.97
CA ALA A 169 -2.16 9.77 7.70
C ALA A 169 -3.46 10.60 7.66
N GLY A 170 -4.48 10.09 6.96
CA GLY A 170 -5.79 10.72 6.93
C GLY A 170 -6.47 10.76 8.31
N ILE A 171 -6.40 9.68 9.08
CA ILE A 171 -6.95 9.62 10.44
C ILE A 171 -6.25 10.63 11.37
N ILE A 172 -4.92 10.77 11.31
CA ILE A 172 -4.17 11.76 12.10
C ILE A 172 -4.75 13.17 11.92
N ASN A 173 -4.99 13.57 10.69
CA ASN A 173 -5.55 14.89 10.40
C ASN A 173 -7.06 14.97 10.66
N ALA A 174 -7.81 13.90 10.42
CA ALA A 174 -9.24 13.83 10.75
C ALA A 174 -9.48 13.97 12.27
N LEU A 175 -8.60 13.42 13.11
CA LEU A 175 -8.65 13.61 14.57
C LEU A 175 -8.47 15.09 14.95
N LYS A 176 -7.55 15.82 14.30
CA LYS A 176 -7.39 17.27 14.53
C LYS A 176 -8.65 18.04 14.12
N VAL A 177 -9.21 17.74 12.95
CA VAL A 177 -10.44 18.38 12.42
C VAL A 177 -11.65 18.16 13.34
N THR A 178 -11.76 16.96 13.93
CA THR A 178 -12.91 16.58 14.78
C THR A 178 -12.66 16.84 16.27
N GLY A 179 -11.42 17.14 16.67
CA GLY A 179 -11.04 17.32 18.09
C GLY A 179 -11.06 16.01 18.89
N LYS A 180 -11.14 14.85 18.22
CA LYS A 180 -11.15 13.55 18.89
C LYS A 180 -9.73 13.13 19.33
N LYS A 181 -9.66 12.35 20.40
CA LYS A 181 -8.41 11.75 20.90
C LYS A 181 -8.40 10.26 20.54
N LYS A 182 -7.28 9.77 20.02
CA LYS A 182 -7.15 8.38 19.58
C LYS A 182 -7.42 7.37 20.71
N GLU A 183 -7.05 7.73 21.93
CA GLU A 183 -7.22 6.88 23.10
C GLU A 183 -8.71 6.63 23.46
N ASP A 184 -9.59 7.57 23.10
CA ASP A 184 -11.02 7.51 23.39
C ASP A 184 -11.83 6.96 22.19
N CYS A 185 -11.21 6.85 21.01
CA CYS A 185 -11.90 6.47 19.79
C CYS A 185 -12.18 4.97 19.70
N ARG A 186 -13.40 4.62 19.34
CA ARG A 186 -13.81 3.28 18.90
C ARG A 186 -13.70 3.19 17.38
N VAL A 187 -12.86 2.30 16.91
CA VAL A 187 -12.58 2.09 15.49
C VAL A 187 -13.21 0.80 15.01
N VAL A 188 -13.92 0.85 13.89
CA VAL A 188 -14.44 -0.33 13.19
C VAL A 188 -13.71 -0.47 11.86
N VAL A 189 -13.04 -1.60 11.66
CA VAL A 189 -12.40 -1.97 10.38
C VAL A 189 -13.22 -3.08 9.74
N ASN A 190 -13.82 -2.80 8.61
CA ASN A 190 -14.65 -3.76 7.87
C ASN A 190 -13.94 -4.26 6.62
N GLY A 191 -13.68 -5.55 6.61
CA GLY A 191 -12.83 -6.26 5.66
C GLY A 191 -11.58 -6.79 6.37
N ALA A 192 -11.52 -8.11 6.58
CA ALA A 192 -10.43 -8.78 7.29
C ALA A 192 -9.45 -9.49 6.32
N GLY A 193 -9.24 -8.88 5.16
CA GLY A 193 -8.22 -9.26 4.17
C GLY A 193 -6.90 -8.55 4.40
N SER A 194 -6.05 -8.51 3.35
CA SER A 194 -4.70 -7.92 3.38
C SER A 194 -4.68 -6.49 3.93
N ALA A 195 -5.46 -5.59 3.35
CA ALA A 195 -5.53 -4.19 3.76
C ALA A 195 -6.09 -4.03 5.18
N GLY A 196 -7.22 -4.67 5.51
CA GLY A 196 -7.86 -4.51 6.80
C GLY A 196 -7.00 -4.99 7.97
N VAL A 197 -6.29 -6.09 7.82
CA VAL A 197 -5.33 -6.57 8.82
C VAL A 197 -4.17 -5.60 8.99
N ALA A 198 -3.59 -5.10 7.90
CA ALA A 198 -2.47 -4.17 7.95
C ALA A 198 -2.86 -2.82 8.56
N ILE A 199 -4.03 -2.27 8.18
CA ILE A 199 -4.59 -1.05 8.77
C ILE A 199 -4.76 -1.24 10.28
N THR A 200 -5.39 -2.35 10.70
CA THR A 200 -5.62 -2.65 12.12
C THR A 200 -4.31 -2.72 12.90
N LYS A 201 -3.31 -3.44 12.39
CA LYS A 201 -2.00 -3.54 13.02
C LYS A 201 -1.32 -2.18 13.17
N LEU A 202 -1.35 -1.35 12.12
CA LEU A 202 -0.72 -0.04 12.15
C LEU A 202 -1.45 0.93 13.11
N LEU A 203 -2.78 0.89 13.16
CA LEU A 203 -3.58 1.67 14.12
C LEU A 203 -3.30 1.25 15.56
N LEU A 204 -3.19 -0.06 15.86
CA LEU A 204 -2.78 -0.55 17.18
C LEU A 204 -1.38 -0.05 17.55
N THR A 205 -0.42 -0.13 16.63
CA THR A 205 0.96 0.38 16.82
C THR A 205 0.98 1.89 17.05
N TYR A 206 0.09 2.64 16.38
CA TYR A 206 -0.05 4.08 16.60
C TYR A 206 -0.72 4.42 17.94
N GLY A 207 -1.39 3.46 18.58
CA GLY A 207 -1.96 3.58 19.92
C GLY A 207 -3.46 3.74 20.01
N PHE A 208 -4.23 3.20 19.05
CA PHE A 208 -5.68 3.04 19.16
C PHE A 208 -6.01 1.78 19.98
N PRO A 209 -6.62 1.89 21.17
CA PRO A 209 -6.84 0.72 22.02
C PRO A 209 -8.15 -0.05 21.69
N HIS A 210 -9.12 0.60 21.05
CA HIS A 210 -10.47 0.05 20.86
C HIS A 210 -10.77 -0.19 19.39
N ILE A 211 -10.28 -1.29 18.84
CA ILE A 211 -10.52 -1.67 17.45
C ILE A 211 -11.39 -2.92 17.38
N THR A 212 -12.44 -2.87 16.56
CA THR A 212 -13.29 -4.01 16.23
C THR A 212 -13.15 -4.31 14.74
N MET A 213 -12.78 -5.52 14.38
CA MET A 213 -12.77 -5.98 12.98
C MET A 213 -14.09 -6.66 12.64
N CYS A 214 -14.53 -6.48 11.40
CA CYS A 214 -15.70 -7.16 10.82
C CYS A 214 -15.33 -7.83 9.50
N ASP A 215 -16.03 -8.93 9.22
CA ASP A 215 -16.04 -9.58 7.91
C ASP A 215 -17.49 -9.72 7.39
N ILE A 216 -17.70 -10.54 6.37
CA ILE A 216 -19.01 -10.79 5.79
C ILE A 216 -20.02 -11.38 6.81
N ASN A 217 -19.55 -12.02 7.88
CA ASN A 217 -20.37 -12.63 8.91
C ASN A 217 -20.64 -11.66 10.08
N GLY A 218 -20.07 -10.46 10.07
CA GLY A 218 -20.18 -9.46 11.12
C GLY A 218 -18.91 -9.30 11.97
N ILE A 219 -19.09 -9.05 13.26
CA ILE A 219 -17.99 -8.80 14.19
C ILE A 219 -17.14 -10.06 14.37
N ILE A 220 -15.83 -9.92 14.13
CA ILE A 220 -14.86 -10.99 14.36
C ILE A 220 -14.55 -11.09 15.86
N SER A 221 -14.68 -12.29 16.40
CA SER A 221 -14.37 -12.64 17.78
C SER A 221 -13.67 -14.00 17.84
N LYS A 222 -13.14 -14.37 18.99
CA LYS A 222 -12.52 -15.69 19.23
C LYS A 222 -13.45 -16.86 18.90
N ASN A 223 -14.76 -16.65 18.97
CA ASN A 223 -15.78 -17.65 18.70
C ASN A 223 -16.33 -17.62 17.27
N SER A 224 -15.82 -16.76 16.41
CA SER A 224 -16.28 -16.65 15.01
C SER A 224 -15.88 -17.91 14.23
N PRO A 225 -16.78 -18.49 13.42
CA PRO A 225 -16.48 -19.67 12.65
C PRO A 225 -15.59 -19.35 11.45
N ASN A 226 -14.82 -20.36 11.00
CA ASN A 226 -14.07 -20.35 9.73
C ASN A 226 -13.04 -19.21 9.58
N LEU A 227 -12.49 -18.72 10.68
CA LEU A 227 -11.40 -17.76 10.64
C LEU A 227 -10.14 -18.38 10.05
N ASN A 228 -9.48 -17.69 9.13
CA ASN A 228 -8.12 -18.07 8.75
C ASN A 228 -7.13 -17.76 9.89
N TRP A 229 -5.91 -18.28 9.77
CA TRP A 229 -4.90 -18.16 10.81
C TRP A 229 -4.55 -16.72 11.18
N MET A 230 -4.56 -15.78 10.21
CA MET A 230 -4.29 -14.38 10.47
C MET A 230 -5.46 -13.71 11.19
N GLN A 231 -6.70 -14.00 10.79
CA GLN A 231 -7.89 -13.52 11.49
C GLN A 231 -7.94 -14.04 12.93
N GLN A 232 -7.55 -15.31 13.17
CA GLN A 232 -7.42 -15.84 14.50
C GLN A 232 -6.42 -15.06 15.35
N GLN A 233 -5.24 -14.74 14.80
CA GLN A 233 -4.27 -13.89 15.49
C GLN A 233 -4.84 -12.52 15.82
N MET A 234 -5.60 -11.91 14.90
CA MET A 234 -6.20 -10.59 15.13
C MET A 234 -7.23 -10.59 16.26
N THR A 235 -7.90 -11.71 16.56
CA THR A 235 -8.82 -11.79 17.71
C THR A 235 -8.15 -11.64 19.06
N GLU A 236 -6.84 -11.87 19.15
CA GLU A 236 -6.09 -11.70 20.40
C GLU A 236 -5.81 -10.22 20.73
N VAL A 237 -5.85 -9.34 19.74
CA VAL A 237 -5.47 -7.93 19.89
C VAL A 237 -6.61 -6.95 19.51
N THR A 238 -7.72 -7.44 19.01
CA THR A 238 -8.91 -6.64 18.65
C THR A 238 -10.14 -7.16 19.38
N ASN A 239 -11.21 -6.34 19.39
CA ASN A 239 -12.48 -6.71 20.01
C ASN A 239 -12.32 -7.27 21.43
N LEU A 240 -11.48 -6.64 22.25
CA LEU A 240 -11.18 -7.11 23.62
C LEU A 240 -12.40 -7.10 24.56
N GLU A 241 -13.50 -6.41 24.17
CA GLU A 241 -14.78 -6.43 24.86
C GLU A 241 -15.65 -7.62 24.46
N GLU A 242 -15.17 -8.53 23.60
CA GLU A 242 -15.87 -9.71 23.09
C GLU A 242 -17.27 -9.40 22.51
N ARG A 243 -17.42 -8.26 21.85
CA ARG A 243 -18.64 -7.86 21.16
C ARG A 243 -18.96 -8.86 20.05
N THR A 244 -20.26 -9.10 19.86
CA THR A 244 -20.79 -9.93 18.77
C THR A 244 -21.89 -9.17 18.04
N GLY A 245 -22.24 -9.63 16.85
CA GLY A 245 -23.32 -9.04 16.06
C GLY A 245 -22.88 -8.71 14.63
N THR A 246 -23.68 -7.92 13.97
CA THR A 246 -23.49 -7.48 12.58
C THR A 246 -22.57 -6.27 12.49
N LEU A 247 -22.23 -5.84 11.25
CA LEU A 247 -21.57 -4.56 11.01
C LEU A 247 -22.37 -3.38 11.59
N ALA A 248 -23.70 -3.41 11.51
CA ALA A 248 -24.55 -2.38 12.08
C ALA A 248 -24.41 -2.29 13.62
N ASP A 249 -24.24 -3.45 14.28
CA ASP A 249 -23.99 -3.47 15.73
C ASP A 249 -22.57 -2.95 16.07
N ALA A 250 -21.59 -3.22 15.23
CA ALA A 250 -20.24 -2.70 15.39
C ALA A 250 -20.21 -1.16 15.31
N LEU A 251 -20.95 -0.58 14.36
CA LEU A 251 -20.97 0.86 14.10
C LEU A 251 -21.70 1.68 15.18
N LYS A 252 -22.58 1.07 15.99
CA LYS A 252 -23.23 1.78 17.09
C LYS A 252 -22.21 2.34 18.08
N GLY A 253 -22.13 3.67 18.18
CA GLY A 253 -21.20 4.37 19.04
C GLY A 253 -19.73 4.26 18.62
N ALA A 254 -19.46 3.93 17.36
CA ALA A 254 -18.12 4.01 16.79
C ALA A 254 -17.77 5.46 16.41
N ASP A 255 -16.50 5.82 16.49
CA ASP A 255 -15.97 7.14 16.11
C ASP A 255 -15.40 7.12 14.71
N ILE A 256 -14.77 6.01 14.33
CA ILE A 256 -14.05 5.85 13.07
C ILE A 256 -14.51 4.55 12.39
N PHE A 257 -14.87 4.64 11.12
CA PHE A 257 -15.10 3.51 10.24
C PHE A 257 -14.05 3.47 9.14
N VAL A 258 -13.48 2.30 8.91
CA VAL A 258 -12.57 2.02 7.80
C VAL A 258 -13.09 0.81 7.03
N GLY A 259 -13.57 1.04 5.81
CA GLY A 259 -14.09 0.01 4.91
C GLY A 259 -13.09 -0.34 3.82
N VAL A 260 -12.76 -1.63 3.72
CA VAL A 260 -11.91 -2.24 2.68
C VAL A 260 -12.54 -3.56 2.21
N SER A 261 -13.82 -3.53 1.88
CA SER A 261 -14.60 -4.76 1.68
C SER A 261 -15.46 -4.72 0.40
N ALA A 262 -16.73 -4.44 0.51
CA ALA A 262 -17.70 -4.54 -0.58
C ALA A 262 -18.53 -3.27 -0.75
N PRO A 263 -19.02 -2.97 -1.97
CA PRO A 263 -19.79 -1.77 -2.23
C PRO A 263 -21.16 -1.77 -1.53
N ASN A 264 -21.63 -0.57 -1.13
CA ASN A 264 -22.99 -0.29 -0.66
C ASN A 264 -23.44 -1.13 0.55
N ILE A 265 -22.54 -1.52 1.44
CA ILE A 265 -22.85 -2.32 2.63
C ILE A 265 -23.12 -1.48 3.88
N VAL A 266 -22.84 -0.19 3.84
CA VAL A 266 -23.08 0.76 4.92
C VAL A 266 -24.27 1.63 4.57
N SER A 267 -25.31 1.65 5.43
CA SER A 267 -26.49 2.50 5.26
C SER A 267 -26.37 3.82 6.00
N LYS A 268 -27.24 4.79 5.65
CA LYS A 268 -27.33 6.07 6.37
C LYS A 268 -27.67 5.88 7.85
N GLU A 269 -28.52 4.92 8.19
CA GLU A 269 -28.90 4.57 9.56
C GLU A 269 -27.71 4.04 10.35
N MET A 270 -26.84 3.25 9.74
CA MET A 270 -25.59 2.80 10.35
C MET A 270 -24.69 3.98 10.68
N VAL A 271 -24.48 4.90 9.73
CA VAL A 271 -23.67 6.11 9.97
C VAL A 271 -24.30 6.99 11.06
N ALA A 272 -25.62 7.20 11.01
CA ALA A 272 -26.33 7.98 12.03
C ALA A 272 -26.27 7.37 13.43
N SER A 273 -25.98 6.07 13.56
CA SER A 273 -25.79 5.39 14.85
C SER A 273 -24.37 5.54 15.44
N MET A 274 -23.42 6.07 14.67
CA MET A 274 -22.07 6.38 15.12
C MET A 274 -22.05 7.58 16.07
N ASN A 275 -20.94 7.79 16.73
CA ASN A 275 -20.73 8.97 17.57
C ASN A 275 -20.73 10.25 16.71
N LYS A 276 -21.06 11.38 17.35
CA LYS A 276 -21.02 12.70 16.73
C LYS A 276 -19.65 12.96 16.09
N ASP A 277 -19.64 13.66 14.96
CA ASP A 277 -18.44 13.99 14.19
C ASP A 277 -17.65 12.73 13.77
N ALA A 278 -18.37 11.71 13.30
CA ALA A 278 -17.78 10.46 12.84
C ALA A 278 -16.83 10.66 11.65
N ILE A 279 -15.81 9.82 11.60
CA ILE A 279 -14.78 9.77 10.54
C ILE A 279 -15.00 8.49 9.75
N LEU A 280 -15.17 8.58 8.44
CA LEU A 280 -15.40 7.43 7.57
C LEU A 280 -14.36 7.38 6.43
N PHE A 281 -13.71 6.22 6.28
CA PHE A 281 -12.89 5.88 5.11
C PHE A 281 -13.55 4.69 4.40
N ALA A 282 -14.32 4.97 3.34
CA ALA A 282 -15.05 3.97 2.55
C ALA A 282 -14.26 3.71 1.25
N MET A 283 -13.44 2.66 1.21
CA MET A 283 -12.39 2.50 0.19
C MET A 283 -12.66 1.36 -0.80
N ALA A 284 -13.80 0.68 -0.73
CA ALA A 284 -14.17 -0.31 -1.75
C ALA A 284 -14.19 0.32 -3.15
N ASN A 285 -13.65 -0.39 -4.14
CA ASN A 285 -13.55 0.06 -5.52
C ASN A 285 -14.30 -0.90 -6.47
N PRO A 286 -14.94 -0.38 -7.53
CA PRO A 286 -15.05 1.02 -7.95
C PRO A 286 -16.14 1.82 -7.19
N VAL A 287 -16.97 1.17 -6.40
CA VAL A 287 -18.05 1.78 -5.61
C VAL A 287 -17.73 1.59 -4.13
N PRO A 288 -17.73 2.68 -3.33
CA PRO A 288 -17.42 2.61 -1.90
C PRO A 288 -18.53 1.90 -1.10
N GLU A 289 -18.24 1.55 0.16
CA GLU A 289 -19.20 0.97 1.11
C GLU A 289 -20.42 1.86 1.35
N ILE A 290 -20.23 3.17 1.26
CA ILE A 290 -21.26 4.21 1.23
C ILE A 290 -20.76 5.40 0.41
N MET A 291 -21.61 6.02 -0.38
CA MET A 291 -21.25 7.23 -1.12
C MET A 291 -20.99 8.39 -0.16
N PRO A 292 -19.95 9.22 -0.39
CA PRO A 292 -19.57 10.32 0.51
C PRO A 292 -20.71 11.28 0.85
N ASP A 293 -21.54 11.63 -0.13
CA ASP A 293 -22.66 12.54 0.08
C ASP A 293 -23.69 11.92 1.04
N LEU A 294 -24.01 10.63 0.90
CA LEU A 294 -24.91 9.92 1.79
C LEU A 294 -24.35 9.79 3.21
N ALA A 295 -23.03 9.58 3.35
CA ALA A 295 -22.38 9.53 4.64
C ALA A 295 -22.42 10.89 5.35
N LYS A 296 -22.17 11.99 4.64
CA LYS A 296 -22.27 13.37 5.17
C LYS A 296 -23.70 13.73 5.55
N GLU A 297 -24.69 13.40 4.72
CA GLU A 297 -26.12 13.58 5.05
C GLU A 297 -26.54 12.82 6.32
N ALA A 298 -25.91 11.67 6.60
CA ALA A 298 -26.15 10.88 7.80
C ALA A 298 -25.38 11.35 9.04
N GLY A 299 -24.56 12.41 8.94
CA GLY A 299 -23.87 13.04 10.08
C GLY A 299 -22.37 12.76 10.17
N ALA A 300 -21.77 12.10 9.18
CA ALA A 300 -20.31 11.99 9.13
C ALA A 300 -19.64 13.36 8.94
N LYS A 301 -18.62 13.65 9.75
CA LYS A 301 -17.87 14.91 9.66
C LYS A 301 -16.78 14.86 8.60
N VAL A 302 -16.01 13.79 8.58
CA VAL A 302 -14.91 13.59 7.62
C VAL A 302 -15.17 12.31 6.83
N VAL A 303 -15.13 12.40 5.52
CA VAL A 303 -15.28 11.23 4.64
C VAL A 303 -14.14 11.19 3.64
N GLY A 304 -13.43 10.06 3.60
CA GLY A 304 -12.42 9.72 2.60
C GLY A 304 -12.84 8.49 1.79
N THR A 305 -12.35 8.39 0.56
CA THR A 305 -12.61 7.26 -0.35
C THR A 305 -11.41 6.99 -1.25
N GLY A 306 -11.35 5.82 -1.88
CA GLY A 306 -10.34 5.51 -2.90
C GLY A 306 -10.54 6.26 -4.23
N ARG A 307 -11.67 6.93 -4.43
CA ARG A 307 -12.04 7.59 -5.69
C ARG A 307 -11.42 8.98 -5.78
N SER A 308 -10.92 9.31 -6.99
CA SER A 308 -10.30 10.61 -7.29
C SER A 308 -11.28 11.74 -7.57
N ASP A 309 -12.57 11.42 -7.71
CA ASP A 309 -13.63 12.40 -7.99
C ASP A 309 -14.29 12.95 -6.70
N PHE A 310 -13.78 12.56 -5.53
CA PHE A 310 -14.21 13.07 -4.22
C PHE A 310 -13.03 13.63 -3.42
N PRO A 311 -13.28 14.56 -2.47
CA PRO A 311 -12.28 15.01 -1.52
C PRO A 311 -11.67 13.88 -0.69
N ASN A 312 -10.49 14.11 -0.13
CA ASN A 312 -9.80 13.16 0.75
C ASN A 312 -9.57 11.79 0.10
N GLN A 313 -9.06 11.81 -1.14
CA GLN A 313 -8.72 10.58 -1.82
C GLN A 313 -7.65 9.79 -1.03
N VAL A 314 -7.97 8.57 -0.66
CA VAL A 314 -7.01 7.61 -0.10
C VAL A 314 -6.37 6.85 -1.25
N ASN A 315 -5.12 7.19 -1.54
CA ASN A 315 -4.38 6.60 -2.66
C ASN A 315 -2.95 6.27 -2.20
N ASN A 316 -2.55 5.01 -2.27
CA ASN A 316 -1.23 4.55 -1.85
C ASN A 316 -0.07 5.15 -2.65
N VAL A 317 -0.33 5.80 -3.79
CA VAL A 317 0.67 6.55 -4.57
C VAL A 317 1.35 7.67 -3.76
N VAL A 318 0.71 8.20 -2.72
CA VAL A 318 1.34 9.18 -1.82
C VAL A 318 2.30 8.53 -0.80
N ALA A 319 2.37 7.20 -0.75
CA ALA A 319 3.21 6.48 0.21
C ALA A 319 4.35 5.72 -0.47
N PHE A 320 4.05 4.66 -1.26
CA PHE A 320 5.04 3.67 -1.68
C PHE A 320 6.21 4.25 -2.51
N PRO A 321 6.03 5.23 -3.42
CA PRO A 321 7.16 5.75 -4.19
C PRO A 321 8.21 6.43 -3.29
N GLY A 322 7.75 7.23 -2.32
CA GLY A 322 8.60 7.90 -1.33
C GLY A 322 9.27 6.93 -0.37
N ILE A 323 8.53 5.90 0.07
CA ILE A 323 9.05 4.85 0.96
C ILE A 323 10.20 4.10 0.29
N PHE A 324 10.00 3.58 -0.92
CA PHE A 324 11.06 2.87 -1.63
C PHE A 324 12.23 3.78 -2.03
N LYS A 325 11.93 5.03 -2.43
CA LYS A 325 12.98 6.02 -2.67
C LYS A 325 13.88 6.18 -1.43
N GLY A 326 13.29 6.39 -0.27
CA GLY A 326 14.02 6.54 0.98
C GLY A 326 14.79 5.29 1.38
N ALA A 327 14.16 4.12 1.26
CA ALA A 327 14.78 2.84 1.57
C ALA A 327 15.98 2.52 0.67
N LEU A 328 15.85 2.76 -0.65
CA LEU A 328 16.93 2.53 -1.61
C LEU A 328 18.10 3.52 -1.41
N GLU A 329 17.81 4.81 -1.28
CA GLU A 329 18.83 5.85 -1.07
C GLU A 329 19.58 5.67 0.26
N GLY A 330 18.88 5.21 1.31
CA GLY A 330 19.46 4.93 2.63
C GLY A 330 20.02 3.51 2.77
N ARG A 331 19.85 2.66 1.77
CA ARG A 331 20.23 1.23 1.81
C ARG A 331 19.63 0.47 2.97
N ALA A 332 18.34 0.73 3.25
CA ALA A 332 17.61 -0.03 4.25
C ALA A 332 17.53 -1.51 3.86
N THR A 333 17.69 -2.38 4.82
CA THR A 333 17.47 -3.82 4.63
C THR A 333 16.01 -4.21 4.84
N GLN A 334 15.25 -3.38 5.57
CA GLN A 334 13.84 -3.59 5.87
C GLN A 334 13.10 -2.24 5.94
N ILE A 335 11.79 -2.27 5.72
CA ILE A 335 10.87 -1.18 6.02
C ILE A 335 10.17 -1.55 7.34
N THR A 336 10.60 -0.88 8.43
CA THR A 336 10.14 -1.17 9.80
C THR A 336 8.77 -0.55 10.10
N GLU A 337 8.14 -0.97 11.21
CA GLU A 337 6.90 -0.34 11.68
C GLU A 337 7.11 1.15 12.03
N GLU A 338 8.27 1.49 12.59
CA GLU A 338 8.63 2.88 12.89
C GLU A 338 8.73 3.73 11.62
N MET A 339 9.32 3.20 10.56
CA MET A 339 9.36 3.86 9.25
C MET A 339 7.96 4.07 8.66
N LYS A 340 7.05 3.11 8.82
CA LYS A 340 5.66 3.26 8.37
C LYS A 340 4.91 4.35 9.13
N LEU A 341 5.10 4.42 10.46
CA LEU A 341 4.56 5.51 11.28
C LEU A 341 5.15 6.87 10.89
N ALA A 342 6.45 6.94 10.65
CA ALA A 342 7.11 8.14 10.18
C ALA A 342 6.58 8.60 8.82
N ALA A 343 6.38 7.67 7.88
CA ALA A 343 5.77 7.96 6.58
C ALA A 343 4.35 8.52 6.73
N ALA A 344 3.51 7.91 7.58
CA ALA A 344 2.15 8.39 7.82
C ALA A 344 2.14 9.81 8.43
N ASN A 345 2.99 10.08 9.41
CA ASN A 345 3.13 11.41 9.99
C ASN A 345 3.68 12.44 8.98
N ALA A 346 4.63 12.04 8.13
CA ALA A 346 5.19 12.88 7.08
C ALA A 346 4.12 13.28 6.03
N ILE A 347 3.30 12.32 5.60
CA ILE A 347 2.16 12.56 4.69
C ILE A 347 1.14 13.50 5.34
N ALA A 348 0.73 13.21 6.58
CA ALA A 348 -0.22 14.05 7.32
C ALA A 348 0.30 15.49 7.49
N GLY A 349 1.60 15.66 7.77
CA GLY A 349 2.25 16.95 7.96
C GLY A 349 2.37 17.81 6.69
N LEU A 350 2.09 17.26 5.51
CA LEU A 350 2.09 18.02 4.25
C LEU A 350 0.88 18.95 4.11
N VAL A 351 -0.21 18.67 4.82
CA VAL A 351 -1.37 19.56 4.87
C VAL A 351 -1.17 20.52 6.06
N PRO A 352 -0.99 21.83 5.83
CA PRO A 352 -0.82 22.81 6.90
C PRO A 352 -2.03 22.84 7.85
N GLU A 353 -1.81 23.11 9.12
CA GLU A 353 -2.90 23.13 10.12
C GLU A 353 -4.00 24.14 9.79
N GLU A 354 -3.64 25.27 9.22
CA GLU A 354 -4.57 26.34 8.78
C GLU A 354 -5.42 25.94 7.57
N GLU A 355 -5.01 24.92 6.81
CA GLU A 355 -5.74 24.41 5.65
C GLU A 355 -6.58 23.18 5.98
N LEU A 356 -6.37 22.58 7.19
CA LEU A 356 -7.12 21.40 7.60
C LEU A 356 -8.60 21.70 7.76
N ASN A 357 -9.42 20.90 7.08
CA ASN A 357 -10.87 20.91 7.19
C ASN A 357 -11.44 19.55 6.78
N GLU A 358 -12.75 19.37 6.89
CA GLU A 358 -13.40 18.10 6.59
C GLU A 358 -13.23 17.58 5.15
N ASN A 359 -12.78 18.43 4.23
CA ASN A 359 -12.54 18.10 2.82
C ASN A 359 -11.06 18.13 2.44
N ASN A 360 -10.15 18.44 3.37
CA ASN A 360 -8.72 18.54 3.11
C ASN A 360 -7.92 17.98 4.28
N ILE A 361 -7.77 16.64 4.34
CA ILE A 361 -7.03 15.91 5.37
C ILE A 361 -5.82 15.14 4.83
N LEU A 362 -5.67 15.05 3.52
CA LEU A 362 -4.57 14.37 2.83
C LEU A 362 -4.03 15.25 1.71
N PRO A 363 -2.73 15.20 1.40
CA PRO A 363 -2.18 15.86 0.23
C PRO A 363 -2.74 15.22 -1.05
N GLU A 364 -2.82 16.00 -2.11
CA GLU A 364 -3.17 15.49 -3.43
C GLU A 364 -2.09 14.52 -3.95
N ALA A 365 -2.51 13.54 -4.76
CA ALA A 365 -1.61 12.54 -5.33
C ALA A 365 -0.46 13.15 -6.18
N PHE A 366 -0.71 14.32 -6.78
CA PHE A 366 0.25 15.02 -7.63
C PHE A 366 1.05 16.11 -6.90
N ASP A 367 0.96 16.22 -5.58
CA ASP A 367 1.77 17.17 -4.83
C ASP A 367 3.25 16.76 -4.92
N PRO A 368 4.11 17.59 -5.54
CA PRO A 368 5.50 17.24 -5.78
C PRO A 368 6.34 17.09 -4.51
N ARG A 369 5.84 17.56 -3.36
CA ARG A 369 6.52 17.48 -2.07
C ARG A 369 6.45 16.07 -1.47
N VAL A 370 5.43 15.28 -1.82
CA VAL A 370 5.09 14.02 -1.15
C VAL A 370 6.28 13.05 -1.14
N ALA A 371 6.77 12.65 -2.31
CA ALA A 371 7.81 11.62 -2.38
C ALA A 371 9.10 12.03 -1.67
N GLY A 372 9.50 13.30 -1.77
CA GLY A 372 10.68 13.83 -1.09
C GLY A 372 10.54 13.84 0.43
N THR A 373 9.36 14.25 0.94
CA THR A 373 9.07 14.31 2.37
C THR A 373 9.02 12.91 2.99
N VAL A 374 8.34 11.98 2.33
CA VAL A 374 8.27 10.58 2.77
C VAL A 374 9.66 9.93 2.72
N SER A 375 10.40 10.11 1.61
CA SER A 375 11.78 9.59 1.47
C SER A 375 12.68 10.08 2.61
N LYS A 376 12.59 11.37 2.93
CA LYS A 376 13.35 11.94 4.05
C LYS A 376 12.99 11.28 5.37
N ALA A 377 11.71 11.13 5.68
CA ALA A 377 11.24 10.52 6.92
C ALA A 377 11.72 9.06 7.07
N ILE A 378 11.83 8.31 5.97
CA ILE A 378 12.40 6.96 5.98
C ILE A 378 13.89 7.01 6.24
N LYS A 379 14.66 7.89 5.54
CA LYS A 379 16.12 7.98 5.67
C LYS A 379 16.57 8.43 7.06
N ASP A 380 15.79 9.28 7.71
CA ASP A 380 16.09 9.77 9.07
C ASP A 380 16.05 8.64 10.14
N LEU A 381 15.58 7.42 9.77
CA LEU A 381 15.50 6.23 10.63
C LEU A 381 16.46 5.08 10.22
N ILE A 382 17.30 5.29 9.22
CA ILE A 382 18.34 4.35 8.80
C ILE A 382 19.68 4.74 9.40
#